data_c93ba6020dee43cdbdcd50fed206b583
#
_entry.id   c93ba6020dee43cdbdcd50fed206b583
#
_cell.length_a   1.000
_cell.length_b   1.000
_cell.length_c   1.000
_cell.angle_alpha   90.00
_cell.angle_beta   90.00
_cell.angle_gamma   90.00
#
_symmetry.space_group_name_H-M   'P 1'
#
loop_
_entity.id
_entity.type
_entity.pdbx_description
1 polymer ?
#
loop_
_entity_poly.entity_id
_entity_poly.type
_entity_poly.pdbx_seq_one_letter_code
_entity_poly.pdbx_strand_id
1 'polypeptide(L)'
;MDNTIIITEEATIDNYVSEYDIAVCGYGGAGGSAAIEAANNNSQVILFERASDGGGSTALSSCEMYLGGSGGTSLQNACGFEDSSENMIAYIEASLEGKGDQKKIKLYCENAASHFEWVKSLGVNYKESAHLGRIVVPESNESLLFTGNERVSPFSECAKPIPRGHVPSHEGDFGGKIFFDALKKAISKTKNISVSFDSRVLGLVVDQQNVIVGVSFKKDNIVQHVKVKKGVILTAGGFVMNEEMINKYLSFQTSFGAPYGNAWDKGDGIQIGLAMNANVINMDEAFFGVYFYPPESLTYGIFVNSDGNRFVNEDSYGARIDTIALNKKIKKFIWLFKMRTLSHQFILINFRFWLLQKPSRSSKLRQDLKRVRYHQQ
;
A
#
# COMPACT_ATOMS: atom_id res chain seq x y z
N MET A 1 0.02 1.65 -26.04
CA MET A 1 -1.13 2.50 -25.63
C MET A 1 -0.56 3.86 -25.30
N ASP A 2 -1.10 4.89 -25.87
CA ASP A 2 -0.63 6.26 -25.68
C ASP A 2 -0.82 6.68 -24.22
N ASN A 3 0.27 6.96 -23.52
CA ASN A 3 0.28 7.39 -22.10
C ASN A 3 0.37 8.91 -21.98
N THR A 4 0.05 9.64 -23.05
CA THR A 4 0.18 11.09 -23.10
C THR A 4 -0.74 11.75 -22.08
N ILE A 5 -0.15 12.51 -21.16
CA ILE A 5 -0.88 13.42 -20.28
C ILE A 5 -1.16 14.70 -21.04
N ILE A 6 -2.37 15.21 -20.90
CA ILE A 6 -2.85 16.37 -21.67
C ILE A 6 -3.23 17.49 -20.69
N ILE A 7 -2.64 18.67 -20.87
CA ILE A 7 -3.19 19.89 -20.29
C ILE A 7 -3.96 20.60 -21.40
N THR A 8 -5.24 20.78 -21.18
CA THR A 8 -6.17 21.35 -22.17
C THR A 8 -6.51 22.78 -21.78
N GLU A 9 -6.37 23.73 -22.70
CA GLU A 9 -6.83 25.09 -22.47
C GLU A 9 -8.36 25.16 -22.60
N GLU A 10 -9.04 25.76 -21.62
CA GLU A 10 -10.51 25.87 -21.60
C GLU A 10 -11.05 26.51 -22.89
N ALA A 11 -10.33 27.51 -23.44
CA ALA A 11 -10.70 28.20 -24.67
C ALA A 11 -10.77 27.27 -25.92
N THR A 12 -10.19 26.08 -25.84
CA THR A 12 -10.19 25.08 -26.94
C THR A 12 -11.31 24.06 -26.81
N ILE A 13 -12.14 24.16 -25.79
CA ILE A 13 -13.22 23.20 -25.50
C ILE A 13 -14.54 23.76 -26.04
N ASP A 14 -15.15 23.02 -26.97
CA ASP A 14 -16.46 23.41 -27.53
C ASP A 14 -17.57 23.26 -26.48
N ASN A 15 -17.54 22.18 -25.68
CA ASN A 15 -18.54 21.92 -24.65
C ASN A 15 -18.01 21.01 -23.55
N TYR A 16 -18.54 21.18 -22.34
CA TYR A 16 -18.43 20.23 -21.24
C TYR A 16 -19.62 19.28 -21.24
N VAL A 17 -19.38 17.97 -21.02
CA VAL A 17 -20.45 16.98 -20.94
C VAL A 17 -21.25 17.07 -19.63
N SER A 18 -20.63 17.62 -18.58
CA SER A 18 -21.24 17.84 -17.27
C SER A 18 -20.41 18.80 -16.41
N GLU A 19 -21.00 19.24 -15.29
CA GLU A 19 -20.35 20.11 -14.32
C GLU A 19 -20.54 19.57 -12.90
N TYR A 20 -19.47 19.62 -12.09
CA TYR A 20 -19.44 19.18 -10.69
C TYR A 20 -18.68 20.19 -9.83
N ASP A 21 -18.77 20.03 -8.51
CA ASP A 21 -17.94 20.80 -7.59
C ASP A 21 -16.51 20.27 -7.56
N ILE A 22 -16.38 18.94 -7.46
CA ILE A 22 -15.11 18.23 -7.30
C ILE A 22 -15.04 17.04 -8.25
N ALA A 23 -13.89 16.85 -8.89
CA ALA A 23 -13.55 15.61 -9.58
C ALA A 23 -12.54 14.81 -8.75
N VAL A 24 -12.78 13.52 -8.59
CA VAL A 24 -11.85 12.56 -7.97
C VAL A 24 -11.36 11.59 -9.03
N CYS A 25 -10.05 11.44 -9.18
CA CYS A 25 -9.43 10.64 -10.23
C CYS A 25 -8.85 9.36 -9.66
N GLY A 26 -9.57 8.25 -9.79
CA GLY A 26 -9.23 6.90 -9.30
C GLY A 26 -10.16 6.44 -8.18
N TYR A 27 -10.79 5.28 -8.37
CA TYR A 27 -11.73 4.68 -7.43
C TYR A 27 -11.09 3.52 -6.67
N GLY A 28 -10.01 3.80 -5.96
CA GLY A 28 -9.44 2.96 -4.89
C GLY A 28 -9.91 3.43 -3.52
N GLY A 29 -9.25 2.96 -2.46
CA GLY A 29 -9.54 3.36 -1.07
C GLY A 29 -9.46 4.88 -0.86
N ALA A 30 -8.41 5.51 -1.36
CA ALA A 30 -8.22 6.96 -1.22
C ALA A 30 -9.30 7.77 -1.95
N GLY A 31 -9.63 7.39 -3.19
CA GLY A 31 -10.61 8.10 -4.00
C GLY A 31 -12.04 7.92 -3.48
N GLY A 32 -12.39 6.71 -3.08
CA GLY A 32 -13.69 6.46 -2.47
C GLY A 32 -13.89 7.24 -1.16
N SER A 33 -12.87 7.28 -0.30
CA SER A 33 -12.90 8.06 0.94
C SER A 33 -13.00 9.56 0.68
N ALA A 34 -12.21 10.07 -0.27
CA ALA A 34 -12.25 11.49 -0.65
C ALA A 34 -13.61 11.88 -1.23
N ALA A 35 -14.21 11.02 -2.04
CA ALA A 35 -15.54 11.27 -2.62
C ALA A 35 -16.63 11.34 -1.55
N ILE A 36 -16.62 10.42 -0.57
CA ILE A 36 -17.57 10.43 0.56
C ILE A 36 -17.40 11.70 1.37
N GLU A 37 -16.17 12.06 1.73
CA GLU A 37 -15.90 13.25 2.54
C GLU A 37 -16.32 14.54 1.81
N ALA A 38 -16.01 14.65 0.53
CA ALA A 38 -16.46 15.78 -0.29
C ALA A 38 -17.99 15.88 -0.37
N ALA A 39 -18.68 14.75 -0.54
CA ALA A 39 -20.13 14.70 -0.58
C ALA A 39 -20.77 15.03 0.78
N ASN A 40 -20.17 14.57 1.90
CA ASN A 40 -20.61 14.94 3.25
C ASN A 40 -20.49 16.44 3.51
N ASN A 41 -19.55 17.10 2.82
CA ASN A 41 -19.40 18.57 2.82
C ASN A 41 -20.23 19.25 1.70
N ASN A 42 -21.34 18.65 1.28
CA ASN A 42 -22.31 19.18 0.33
C ASN A 42 -21.75 19.48 -1.07
N SER A 43 -20.68 18.82 -1.48
CA SER A 43 -20.16 18.95 -2.85
C SER A 43 -20.81 17.93 -3.78
N GLN A 44 -21.07 18.34 -5.03
CA GLN A 44 -21.40 17.42 -6.12
C GLN A 44 -20.09 16.84 -6.66
N VAL A 45 -19.94 15.51 -6.63
CA VAL A 45 -18.68 14.83 -6.91
C VAL A 45 -18.82 13.93 -8.13
N ILE A 46 -17.87 14.01 -9.06
CA ILE A 46 -17.62 12.99 -10.08
C ILE A 46 -16.40 12.18 -9.67
N LEU A 47 -16.56 10.86 -9.60
CA LEU A 47 -15.51 9.91 -9.31
C LEU A 47 -15.19 9.10 -10.57
N PHE A 48 -13.99 9.28 -11.11
CA PHE A 48 -13.52 8.59 -12.31
C PHE A 48 -12.81 7.29 -11.97
N GLU A 49 -13.15 6.23 -12.71
CA GLU A 49 -12.42 4.97 -12.68
C GLU A 49 -12.15 4.51 -14.12
N ARG A 50 -10.90 4.11 -14.39
CA ARG A 50 -10.50 3.67 -15.74
C ARG A 50 -10.95 2.26 -16.09
N ALA A 51 -11.18 1.43 -15.07
CA ALA A 51 -11.69 0.07 -15.23
C ALA A 51 -13.24 0.03 -15.18
N SER A 52 -13.80 -1.12 -15.48
CA SER A 52 -15.25 -1.37 -15.41
C SER A 52 -15.76 -1.53 -13.96
N ASP A 53 -14.88 -1.62 -12.98
CA ASP A 53 -15.17 -1.60 -11.54
C ASP A 53 -14.03 -0.96 -10.77
N GLY A 54 -14.31 -0.43 -9.57
CA GLY A 54 -13.31 0.15 -8.69
C GLY A 54 -12.53 -0.89 -7.88
N GLY A 55 -11.64 -0.39 -7.03
CA GLY A 55 -10.88 -1.18 -6.07
C GLY A 55 -9.38 -0.99 -6.15
N GLY A 56 -8.82 -1.07 -7.34
CA GLY A 56 -7.39 -0.92 -7.56
C GLY A 56 -6.57 -1.82 -6.63
N SER A 57 -5.41 -1.34 -6.20
CA SER A 57 -4.54 -2.05 -5.25
C SER A 57 -5.16 -2.20 -3.86
N THR A 58 -6.14 -1.36 -3.48
CA THR A 58 -6.89 -1.49 -2.22
C THR A 58 -7.62 -2.82 -2.15
N ALA A 59 -8.40 -3.18 -3.18
CA ALA A 59 -9.17 -4.43 -3.17
C ALA A 59 -8.28 -5.68 -3.26
N LEU A 60 -7.04 -5.55 -3.72
CA LEU A 60 -6.06 -6.63 -3.83
C LEU A 60 -5.22 -6.82 -2.55
N SER A 61 -5.33 -5.91 -1.59
CA SER A 61 -4.55 -5.94 -0.35
C SER A 61 -5.20 -6.80 0.74
N SER A 62 -4.44 -7.13 1.78
CA SER A 62 -4.96 -7.70 3.03
C SER A 62 -5.79 -6.71 3.84
N CYS A 63 -5.81 -5.43 3.49
CA CYS A 63 -6.42 -4.34 4.25
C CYS A 63 -5.86 -4.20 5.67
N GLU A 64 -4.59 -4.46 5.84
CA GLU A 64 -3.93 -4.19 7.11
C GLU A 64 -3.74 -2.69 7.27
N MET A 65 -4.53 -2.10 8.15
CA MET A 65 -4.44 -0.68 8.51
C MET A 65 -3.67 -0.53 9.81
N TYR A 66 -2.59 0.26 9.79
CA TYR A 66 -1.74 0.48 10.96
C TYR A 66 -2.29 1.64 11.78
N LEU A 67 -3.15 1.36 12.74
CA LEU A 67 -3.93 2.35 13.49
C LEU A 67 -3.68 2.25 14.99
N GLY A 68 -3.82 3.36 15.70
CA GLY A 68 -3.61 3.47 17.16
C GLY A 68 -3.61 4.93 17.60
N GLY A 69 -2.90 5.23 18.69
CA GLY A 69 -2.86 6.58 19.25
C GLY A 69 -4.16 6.99 19.94
N SER A 70 -4.17 8.17 20.55
CA SER A 70 -5.36 8.80 21.17
C SER A 70 -6.10 7.94 22.19
N GLY A 71 -5.38 7.11 22.96
CA GLY A 71 -5.94 6.16 23.93
C GLY A 71 -6.25 4.78 23.33
N GLY A 72 -5.97 4.58 22.07
CA GLY A 72 -6.20 3.33 21.34
C GLY A 72 -7.54 3.31 20.59
N THR A 73 -7.62 2.46 19.58
CA THR A 73 -8.87 2.17 18.86
C THR A 73 -9.82 1.36 19.76
N SER A 74 -11.12 1.35 19.44
CA SER A 74 -12.08 0.51 20.17
C SER A 74 -11.69 -0.97 20.15
N LEU A 75 -11.06 -1.46 19.06
CA LEU A 75 -10.56 -2.82 18.96
C LEU A 75 -9.35 -3.06 19.88
N GLN A 76 -8.38 -2.14 19.90
CA GLN A 76 -7.25 -2.23 20.83
C GLN A 76 -7.74 -2.29 22.28
N ASN A 77 -8.64 -1.40 22.67
CA ASN A 77 -9.20 -1.34 24.01
C ASN A 77 -9.99 -2.61 24.38
N ALA A 78 -10.79 -3.16 23.46
CA ALA A 78 -11.49 -4.42 23.64
C ALA A 78 -10.53 -5.61 23.83
N CYS A 79 -9.35 -5.56 23.22
CA CYS A 79 -8.28 -6.56 23.40
C CYS A 79 -7.34 -6.26 24.58
N GLY A 80 -7.60 -5.24 25.39
CA GLY A 80 -6.81 -4.88 26.58
C GLY A 80 -5.54 -4.08 26.31
N PHE A 81 -5.46 -3.38 25.18
CA PHE A 81 -4.32 -2.52 24.82
C PHE A 81 -4.73 -1.05 24.79
N GLU A 82 -4.02 -0.23 25.54
CA GLU A 82 -4.08 1.23 25.44
C GLU A 82 -2.87 1.74 24.62
N ASP A 83 -3.10 2.66 23.70
CA ASP A 83 -2.05 3.25 22.85
C ASP A 83 -2.17 4.78 22.82
N SER A 84 -1.19 5.48 23.40
CA SER A 84 -1.18 6.95 23.35
C SER A 84 -0.63 7.46 22.02
N SER A 85 -1.01 8.68 21.65
CA SER A 85 -0.45 9.35 20.48
C SER A 85 1.07 9.48 20.56
N GLU A 86 1.61 9.80 21.75
CA GLU A 86 3.05 9.94 21.98
C GLU A 86 3.78 8.61 21.75
N ASN A 87 3.19 7.49 22.22
CA ASN A 87 3.77 6.16 22.00
C ASN A 87 3.79 5.77 20.53
N MET A 88 2.70 6.06 19.81
CA MET A 88 2.62 5.79 18.38
C MET A 88 3.57 6.71 17.58
N ILE A 89 3.66 8.00 17.92
CA ILE A 89 4.60 8.96 17.32
C ILE A 89 6.04 8.46 17.48
N ALA A 90 6.45 8.12 18.71
CA ALA A 90 7.81 7.65 18.99
C ALA A 90 8.16 6.41 18.14
N TYR A 91 7.23 5.47 18.00
CA TYR A 91 7.43 4.30 17.16
C TYR A 91 7.59 4.66 15.67
N ILE A 92 6.70 5.52 15.14
CA ILE A 92 6.75 5.91 13.71
C ILE A 92 8.02 6.70 13.41
N GLU A 93 8.42 7.64 14.28
CA GLU A 93 9.67 8.39 14.13
C GLU A 93 10.89 7.48 14.09
N ALA A 94 10.95 6.51 15.00
CA ALA A 94 12.01 5.51 15.02
C ALA A 94 12.01 4.67 13.72
N SER A 95 10.82 4.30 13.22
CA SER A 95 10.67 3.50 12.00
C SER A 95 11.09 4.25 10.75
N LEU A 96 10.89 5.57 10.71
CA LEU A 96 11.27 6.45 9.59
C LEU A 96 12.72 6.98 9.71
N GLU A 97 13.45 6.60 10.75
CA GLU A 97 14.85 6.98 10.96
C GLU A 97 15.09 8.50 10.85
N GLY A 98 14.12 9.30 11.34
CA GLY A 98 14.16 10.77 11.33
C GLY A 98 13.83 11.43 9.98
N LYS A 99 13.48 10.66 8.96
CA LYS A 99 13.12 11.21 7.63
C LYS A 99 11.66 11.66 7.51
N GLY A 100 10.84 11.41 8.51
CA GLY A 100 9.41 11.70 8.48
C GLY A 100 9.06 13.18 8.65
N ASP A 101 7.97 13.62 8.02
CA ASP A 101 7.38 14.92 8.28
C ASP A 101 6.64 14.88 9.63
N GLN A 102 7.18 15.57 10.63
CA GLN A 102 6.68 15.58 12.01
C GLN A 102 5.21 16.02 12.12
N LYS A 103 4.78 16.98 11.29
CA LYS A 103 3.39 17.46 11.29
C LYS A 103 2.44 16.39 10.78
N LYS A 104 2.84 15.67 9.72
CA LYS A 104 2.04 14.56 9.17
C LYS A 104 2.00 13.37 10.12
N ILE A 105 3.13 13.01 10.76
CA ILE A 105 3.18 11.95 11.76
C ILE A 105 2.21 12.26 12.90
N LYS A 106 2.31 13.47 13.46
CA LYS A 106 1.42 13.91 14.56
C LYS A 106 -0.04 13.84 14.14
N LEU A 107 -0.39 14.44 12.99
CA LEU A 107 -1.75 14.43 12.46
C LEU A 107 -2.29 13.01 12.30
N TYR A 108 -1.47 12.12 11.75
CA TYR A 108 -1.84 10.71 11.58
C TYR A 108 -2.11 10.02 12.93
N CYS A 109 -1.19 10.11 13.88
CA CYS A 109 -1.32 9.45 15.19
C CYS A 109 -2.48 10.00 16.03
N GLU A 110 -2.79 11.28 15.91
CA GLU A 110 -3.90 11.91 16.64
C GLU A 110 -5.28 11.54 16.04
N ASN A 111 -5.33 11.13 14.77
CA ASN A 111 -6.59 10.85 14.08
C ASN A 111 -6.79 9.36 13.73
N ALA A 112 -5.80 8.50 13.91
CA ALA A 112 -5.87 7.10 13.50
C ALA A 112 -6.98 6.32 14.22
N ALA A 113 -7.21 6.57 15.51
CA ALA A 113 -8.29 5.91 16.24
C ALA A 113 -9.68 6.32 15.73
N SER A 114 -9.90 7.61 15.46
CA SER A 114 -11.17 8.07 14.88
C SER A 114 -11.38 7.57 13.45
N HIS A 115 -10.31 7.43 12.68
CA HIS A 115 -10.36 6.81 11.35
C HIS A 115 -10.80 5.35 11.41
N PHE A 116 -10.35 4.60 12.41
CA PHE A 116 -10.81 3.23 12.62
C PHE A 116 -12.34 3.16 12.84
N GLU A 117 -12.88 4.07 13.67
CA GLU A 117 -14.33 4.11 13.90
C GLU A 117 -15.10 4.49 12.63
N TRP A 118 -14.53 5.37 11.80
CA TRP A 118 -15.11 5.67 10.50
C TRP A 118 -15.14 4.43 9.60
N VAL A 119 -14.06 3.65 9.52
CA VAL A 119 -14.03 2.40 8.74
C VAL A 119 -15.08 1.40 9.24
N LYS A 120 -15.23 1.24 10.56
CA LYS A 120 -16.30 0.41 11.16
C LYS A 120 -17.69 0.90 10.76
N SER A 121 -17.89 2.22 10.71
CA SER A 121 -19.18 2.81 10.35
C SER A 121 -19.61 2.52 8.91
N LEU A 122 -18.66 2.19 8.02
CA LEU A 122 -18.94 1.72 6.66
C LEU A 122 -19.55 0.30 6.65
N GLY A 123 -19.46 -0.43 7.77
CA GLY A 123 -19.96 -1.79 7.92
C GLY A 123 -18.87 -2.87 7.82
N VAL A 124 -17.61 -2.51 7.95
CA VAL A 124 -16.50 -3.48 8.05
C VAL A 124 -16.51 -4.11 9.44
N ASN A 125 -16.52 -5.43 9.49
CA ASN A 125 -16.53 -6.19 10.74
C ASN A 125 -15.11 -6.50 11.21
N TYR A 126 -14.87 -6.33 12.51
CA TYR A 126 -13.63 -6.67 13.19
C TYR A 126 -13.97 -7.58 14.39
N LYS A 127 -13.20 -8.66 14.56
CA LYS A 127 -13.31 -9.54 15.71
C LYS A 127 -12.47 -8.97 16.85
N GLU A 128 -13.04 -8.85 18.03
CA GLU A 128 -12.35 -8.39 19.25
C GLU A 128 -11.38 -9.44 19.78
N SER A 129 -10.37 -9.76 18.99
CA SER A 129 -9.35 -10.75 19.28
C SER A 129 -8.02 -10.33 18.66
N ALA A 130 -6.94 -10.48 19.43
CA ALA A 130 -5.58 -10.15 19.02
C ALA A 130 -4.77 -11.43 18.76
N HIS A 131 -4.09 -11.49 17.62
CA HIS A 131 -3.03 -12.46 17.36
C HIS A 131 -1.75 -11.98 18.04
N LEU A 132 -1.30 -12.70 19.05
CA LEU A 132 -0.12 -12.32 19.84
C LEU A 132 1.20 -12.86 19.25
N GLY A 133 1.12 -13.78 18.30
CA GLY A 133 2.27 -14.29 17.56
C GLY A 133 2.75 -13.27 16.50
N ARG A 134 3.76 -13.69 15.75
CA ARG A 134 4.25 -12.93 14.62
C ARG A 134 3.53 -13.37 13.36
N ILE A 135 2.95 -12.42 12.66
CA ILE A 135 2.19 -12.71 11.45
C ILE A 135 2.33 -11.54 10.45
N VAL A 136 2.44 -11.86 9.16
CA VAL A 136 2.38 -10.88 8.06
C VAL A 136 1.05 -10.96 7.34
N VAL A 137 0.51 -12.18 7.25
CA VAL A 137 -0.74 -12.48 6.57
C VAL A 137 -1.67 -13.13 7.57
N PRO A 138 -2.92 -12.67 7.73
CA PRO A 138 -3.85 -13.30 8.65
C PRO A 138 -4.06 -14.78 8.30
N GLU A 139 -3.56 -15.69 9.16
CA GLU A 139 -3.82 -17.14 9.08
C GLU A 139 -5.11 -17.54 9.80
N SER A 140 -5.70 -16.60 10.53
CA SER A 140 -6.90 -16.75 11.32
C SER A 140 -7.78 -15.53 11.17
N ASN A 141 -8.94 -15.52 11.82
CA ASN A 141 -9.88 -14.40 11.75
C ASN A 141 -9.69 -13.34 12.85
N GLU A 142 -8.56 -13.33 13.55
CA GLU A 142 -8.22 -12.25 14.49
C GLU A 142 -7.98 -10.95 13.75
N SER A 143 -8.47 -9.87 14.36
CA SER A 143 -8.48 -8.58 13.67
C SER A 143 -7.44 -7.59 14.18
N LEU A 144 -6.72 -7.90 15.27
CA LEU A 144 -5.65 -7.05 15.81
C LEU A 144 -4.32 -7.79 15.81
N LEU A 145 -3.31 -7.24 15.13
CA LEU A 145 -2.05 -7.92 14.84
C LEU A 145 -0.83 -7.08 15.23
N PHE A 146 0.26 -7.76 15.58
CA PHE A 146 1.60 -7.18 15.61
C PHE A 146 2.25 -7.37 14.23
N THR A 147 2.16 -6.39 13.38
CA THR A 147 2.58 -6.46 11.99
C THR A 147 3.82 -5.64 11.66
N GLY A 148 4.21 -4.72 12.57
CA GLY A 148 5.39 -3.89 12.43
C GLY A 148 6.62 -4.43 13.16
N ASN A 149 7.49 -3.51 13.55
CA ASN A 149 8.68 -3.77 14.34
C ASN A 149 8.49 -3.50 15.84
N GLU A 150 7.25 -3.45 16.34
CA GLU A 150 6.92 -2.97 17.67
C GLU A 150 7.68 -3.71 18.77
N ARG A 151 7.96 -5.01 18.56
CA ARG A 151 8.65 -5.87 19.52
C ARG A 151 10.15 -6.01 19.27
N VAL A 152 10.65 -5.39 18.20
CA VAL A 152 12.03 -5.55 17.72
C VAL A 152 12.90 -4.44 18.24
N SER A 153 14.13 -4.74 18.71
CA SER A 153 15.13 -3.70 18.99
C SER A 153 15.57 -3.01 17.67
N PRO A 154 15.73 -1.67 17.67
CA PRO A 154 15.61 -0.75 18.80
C PRO A 154 14.21 -0.17 19.06
N PHE A 155 13.19 -0.56 18.29
CA PHE A 155 11.85 0.04 18.34
C PHE A 155 11.15 -0.18 19.68
N SER A 156 11.27 -1.40 20.22
CA SER A 156 10.71 -1.75 21.55
C SER A 156 11.37 -0.99 22.70
N GLU A 157 12.50 -0.35 22.47
CA GLU A 157 13.20 0.51 23.45
C GLU A 157 12.75 1.97 23.33
N CYS A 158 12.27 2.38 22.13
CA CYS A 158 11.79 3.74 21.87
C CYS A 158 10.30 3.90 22.20
N ALA A 159 9.51 2.84 22.04
CA ALA A 159 8.07 2.85 22.24
C ALA A 159 7.58 1.54 22.85
N LYS A 160 6.57 1.60 23.72
CA LYS A 160 5.91 0.40 24.28
C LYS A 160 5.32 -0.41 23.12
N PRO A 161 5.62 -1.73 23.02
CA PRO A 161 5.04 -2.59 22.01
C PRO A 161 3.51 -2.69 22.13
N ILE A 162 2.78 -2.20 21.14
CA ILE A 162 1.32 -2.26 21.03
C ILE A 162 0.97 -2.79 19.64
N PRO A 163 0.01 -3.75 19.51
CA PRO A 163 -0.44 -4.20 18.19
C PRO A 163 -1.25 -3.09 17.51
N ARG A 164 -0.90 -2.75 16.29
CA ARG A 164 -1.52 -1.67 15.51
C ARG A 164 -2.05 -2.11 14.16
N GLY A 165 -1.74 -3.32 13.70
CA GLY A 165 -2.31 -3.88 12.48
C GLY A 165 -3.77 -4.25 12.68
N HIS A 166 -4.67 -3.55 11.97
CA HIS A 166 -6.11 -3.80 11.99
C HIS A 166 -6.53 -4.42 10.66
N VAL A 167 -7.09 -5.62 10.70
CA VAL A 167 -7.57 -6.33 9.52
C VAL A 167 -9.04 -6.72 9.66
N PRO A 168 -9.84 -6.66 8.59
CA PRO A 168 -11.21 -7.16 8.62
C PRO A 168 -11.26 -8.62 9.09
N SER A 169 -12.32 -9.00 9.83
CA SER A 169 -12.47 -10.36 10.35
C SER A 169 -12.74 -11.35 9.20
N HIS A 170 -11.68 -12.03 8.74
CA HIS A 170 -11.72 -13.11 7.76
C HIS A 170 -10.40 -13.88 7.78
N GLU A 171 -10.36 -15.05 7.14
CA GLU A 171 -9.13 -15.81 6.94
C GLU A 171 -8.51 -15.49 5.57
N GLY A 172 -7.18 -15.29 5.55
CA GLY A 172 -6.41 -15.06 4.32
C GLY A 172 -6.25 -13.59 3.93
N ASP A 173 -5.81 -13.34 2.67
CA ASP A 173 -5.30 -12.05 2.19
C ASP A 173 -6.33 -11.11 1.57
N PHE A 174 -7.62 -11.39 1.67
CA PHE A 174 -8.64 -10.67 0.90
C PHE A 174 -9.40 -9.59 1.68
N GLY A 175 -8.86 -9.09 2.78
CA GLY A 175 -9.48 -8.05 3.59
C GLY A 175 -9.72 -6.75 2.83
N GLY A 176 -8.85 -6.42 1.86
CA GLY A 176 -9.00 -5.25 1.00
C GLY A 176 -10.28 -5.24 0.20
N LYS A 177 -10.70 -6.41 -0.28
CA LYS A 177 -11.99 -6.54 -0.96
C LYS A 177 -13.18 -6.28 -0.03
N ILE A 178 -13.12 -6.77 1.22
CA ILE A 178 -14.17 -6.55 2.23
C ILE A 178 -14.33 -5.05 2.52
N PHE A 179 -13.20 -4.38 2.76
CA PHE A 179 -13.20 -2.93 2.96
C PHE A 179 -13.74 -2.18 1.74
N PHE A 180 -13.26 -2.54 0.54
CA PHE A 180 -13.66 -1.85 -0.68
C PHE A 180 -15.15 -2.06 -1.00
N ASP A 181 -15.69 -3.27 -0.79
CA ASP A 181 -17.11 -3.53 -0.98
C ASP A 181 -17.98 -2.69 -0.01
N ALA A 182 -17.54 -2.50 1.24
CA ALA A 182 -18.21 -1.62 2.19
C ALA A 182 -18.17 -0.14 1.73
N LEU A 183 -17.00 0.32 1.26
CA LEU A 183 -16.81 1.66 0.71
C LEU A 183 -17.68 1.89 -0.53
N LYS A 184 -17.72 0.93 -1.46
CA LYS A 184 -18.55 0.95 -2.67
C LYS A 184 -20.04 1.02 -2.33
N LYS A 185 -20.48 0.26 -1.32
CA LYS A 185 -21.84 0.31 -0.81
C LYS A 185 -22.19 1.68 -0.20
N ALA A 186 -21.26 2.31 0.52
CA ALA A 186 -21.47 3.66 1.05
C ALA A 186 -21.62 4.68 -0.08
N ILE A 187 -20.72 4.65 -1.08
CA ILE A 187 -20.77 5.52 -2.26
C ILE A 187 -22.10 5.37 -3.02
N SER A 188 -22.55 4.13 -3.24
CA SER A 188 -23.80 3.88 -3.98
C SER A 188 -25.05 4.44 -3.30
N LYS A 189 -24.98 4.71 -1.99
CA LYS A 189 -26.06 5.34 -1.20
C LYS A 189 -25.97 6.86 -1.13
N THR A 190 -24.85 7.44 -1.56
CA THR A 190 -24.57 8.87 -1.45
C THR A 190 -25.01 9.57 -2.74
N LYS A 191 -26.10 10.35 -2.68
CA LYS A 191 -26.74 10.96 -3.85
C LYS A 191 -25.86 11.98 -4.60
N ASN A 192 -24.91 12.60 -3.88
CA ASN A 192 -24.05 13.63 -4.44
C ASN A 192 -22.80 13.08 -5.13
N ILE A 193 -22.67 11.76 -5.27
CA ILE A 193 -21.54 11.12 -5.95
C ILE A 193 -22.03 10.46 -7.22
N SER A 194 -21.47 10.88 -8.36
CA SER A 194 -21.61 10.21 -9.65
C SER A 194 -20.33 9.44 -9.93
N VAL A 195 -20.41 8.16 -10.31
CA VAL A 195 -19.26 7.34 -10.67
C VAL A 195 -19.21 7.15 -12.18
N SER A 196 -18.07 7.42 -12.80
CA SER A 196 -17.82 7.18 -14.22
C SER A 196 -16.79 6.07 -14.39
N PHE A 197 -17.25 4.87 -14.68
CA PHE A 197 -16.42 3.72 -15.03
C PHE A 197 -15.97 3.77 -16.49
N ASP A 198 -14.99 2.94 -16.86
CA ASP A 198 -14.38 2.87 -18.19
C ASP A 198 -13.88 4.25 -18.67
N SER A 199 -13.49 5.08 -17.71
CA SER A 199 -13.22 6.50 -17.89
C SER A 199 -11.80 6.85 -17.44
N ARG A 200 -10.85 6.80 -18.37
CA ARG A 200 -9.46 7.16 -18.07
C ARG A 200 -9.28 8.67 -18.06
N VAL A 201 -8.90 9.23 -16.93
CA VAL A 201 -8.46 10.63 -16.86
C VAL A 201 -7.15 10.78 -17.64
N LEU A 202 -7.12 11.71 -18.57
CA LEU A 202 -5.97 12.03 -19.41
C LEU A 202 -5.20 13.24 -18.91
N GLY A 203 -5.87 14.15 -18.20
CA GLY A 203 -5.26 15.35 -17.66
C GLY A 203 -6.28 16.39 -17.20
N LEU A 204 -5.83 17.62 -17.10
CA LEU A 204 -6.58 18.72 -16.53
C LEU A 204 -6.92 19.78 -17.58
N VAL A 205 -8.00 20.51 -17.34
CA VAL A 205 -8.38 21.68 -18.10
C VAL A 205 -8.02 22.91 -17.28
N VAL A 206 -7.39 23.89 -17.90
CA VAL A 206 -6.98 25.14 -17.27
C VAL A 206 -7.55 26.34 -18.02
N ASP A 207 -7.85 27.41 -17.29
CA ASP A 207 -8.21 28.71 -17.85
C ASP A 207 -6.96 29.50 -18.30
N GLN A 208 -7.18 30.72 -18.78
CA GLN A 208 -6.11 31.64 -19.21
C GLN A 208 -5.15 32.06 -18.09
N GLN A 209 -5.54 31.88 -16.84
CA GLN A 209 -4.72 32.15 -15.64
C GLN A 209 -4.05 30.91 -15.10
N ASN A 210 -4.10 29.77 -15.81
CA ASN A 210 -3.63 28.44 -15.38
C ASN A 210 -4.35 27.90 -14.13
N VAL A 211 -5.57 28.35 -13.84
CA VAL A 211 -6.41 27.78 -12.80
C VAL A 211 -7.09 26.52 -13.33
N ILE A 212 -7.09 25.45 -12.52
CA ILE A 212 -7.74 24.19 -12.90
C ILE A 212 -9.26 24.39 -12.86
N VAL A 213 -9.93 24.23 -14.00
CA VAL A 213 -11.36 24.42 -14.19
C VAL A 213 -12.07 23.17 -14.70
N GLY A 214 -11.32 22.09 -14.98
CA GLY A 214 -11.91 20.85 -15.47
C GLY A 214 -10.96 19.67 -15.54
N VAL A 215 -11.51 18.57 -16.02
CA VAL A 215 -10.80 17.31 -16.26
C VAL A 215 -11.07 16.82 -17.68
N SER A 216 -10.01 16.42 -18.39
CA SER A 216 -10.08 15.72 -19.67
C SER A 216 -9.99 14.21 -19.43
N PHE A 217 -10.93 13.46 -19.93
CA PHE A 217 -10.96 12.01 -19.78
C PHE A 217 -11.36 11.32 -21.08
N LYS A 218 -11.01 10.04 -21.21
CA LYS A 218 -11.34 9.22 -22.36
C LYS A 218 -12.34 8.14 -21.94
N LYS A 219 -13.49 8.12 -22.62
CA LYS A 219 -14.52 7.10 -22.50
C LYS A 219 -14.99 6.69 -23.91
N ASP A 220 -15.21 5.40 -24.15
CA ASP A 220 -15.62 4.85 -25.44
C ASP A 220 -14.73 5.33 -26.61
N ASN A 221 -13.42 5.47 -26.38
CA ASN A 221 -12.44 6.04 -27.28
C ASN A 221 -12.64 7.53 -27.67
N ILE A 222 -13.57 8.24 -27.01
CA ILE A 222 -13.83 9.66 -27.22
C ILE A 222 -13.24 10.45 -26.06
N VAL A 223 -12.54 11.54 -26.36
CA VAL A 223 -12.08 12.50 -25.36
C VAL A 223 -13.23 13.43 -25.00
N GLN A 224 -13.50 13.56 -23.74
CA GLN A 224 -14.57 14.38 -23.17
C GLN A 224 -14.03 15.23 -22.03
N HIS A 225 -14.75 16.28 -21.67
CA HIS A 225 -14.37 17.24 -20.63
C HIS A 225 -15.50 17.44 -19.64
N VAL A 226 -15.12 17.44 -18.34
CA VAL A 226 -16.02 17.78 -17.23
C VAL A 226 -15.54 19.07 -16.58
N LYS A 227 -16.45 20.01 -16.32
CA LYS A 227 -16.15 21.23 -15.59
C LYS A 227 -16.13 20.97 -14.09
N VAL A 228 -15.17 21.60 -13.36
CA VAL A 228 -15.10 21.54 -11.90
C VAL A 228 -15.03 22.97 -11.32
N LYS A 229 -15.74 23.17 -10.21
CA LYS A 229 -15.81 24.50 -9.56
C LYS A 229 -14.82 24.68 -8.43
N LYS A 230 -14.51 23.61 -7.69
CA LYS A 230 -13.70 23.69 -6.46
C LYS A 230 -12.33 23.06 -6.63
N GLY A 231 -12.20 22.03 -7.47
CA GLY A 231 -10.89 21.40 -7.72
C GLY A 231 -10.95 19.92 -8.09
N VAL A 232 -9.75 19.36 -8.23
CA VAL A 232 -9.51 17.97 -8.62
C VAL A 232 -8.68 17.27 -7.55
N ILE A 233 -9.08 16.07 -7.16
CA ILE A 233 -8.36 15.22 -6.21
C ILE A 233 -7.75 14.04 -6.98
N LEU A 234 -6.41 13.94 -6.98
CA LEU A 234 -5.68 12.88 -7.66
C LEU A 234 -5.44 11.70 -6.71
N THR A 235 -6.06 10.56 -6.99
CA THR A 235 -6.01 9.32 -6.20
C THR A 235 -5.77 8.09 -7.07
N ALA A 236 -5.05 8.28 -8.19
CA ALA A 236 -4.85 7.28 -9.24
C ALA A 236 -3.74 6.24 -8.93
N GLY A 237 -3.34 6.10 -7.68
CA GLY A 237 -2.36 5.11 -7.23
C GLY A 237 -0.90 5.47 -7.54
N GLY A 238 -0.02 4.47 -7.43
CA GLY A 238 1.42 4.59 -7.61
C GLY A 238 1.89 4.32 -9.04
N PHE A 239 3.20 4.00 -9.19
CA PHE A 239 3.81 3.83 -10.50
C PHE A 239 4.56 2.49 -10.67
N VAL A 240 4.32 1.52 -9.81
CA VAL A 240 5.07 0.25 -9.79
C VAL A 240 4.98 -0.56 -11.09
N MET A 241 3.95 -0.31 -11.92
CA MET A 241 3.78 -0.92 -13.25
C MET A 241 4.26 -0.03 -14.41
N ASN A 242 5.01 1.03 -14.13
CA ASN A 242 5.60 1.91 -15.12
C ASN A 242 7.13 1.74 -15.15
N GLU A 243 7.63 0.95 -16.10
CA GLU A 243 9.05 0.62 -16.22
C GLU A 243 9.94 1.87 -16.39
N GLU A 244 9.46 2.88 -17.09
CA GLU A 244 10.20 4.14 -17.29
C GLU A 244 10.35 4.91 -15.96
N MET A 245 9.27 5.05 -15.20
CA MET A 245 9.31 5.71 -13.88
C MET A 245 10.13 4.90 -12.87
N ILE A 246 10.01 3.56 -12.88
CA ILE A 246 10.85 2.68 -12.05
C ILE A 246 12.32 2.91 -12.38
N ASN A 247 12.70 2.85 -13.65
CA ASN A 247 14.09 3.06 -14.07
C ASN A 247 14.62 4.46 -13.72
N LYS A 248 13.75 5.46 -13.79
CA LYS A 248 14.10 6.85 -13.45
C LYS A 248 14.30 7.04 -11.93
N TYR A 249 13.40 6.53 -11.11
CA TYR A 249 13.35 6.85 -9.69
C TYR A 249 13.89 5.72 -8.79
N LEU A 250 13.77 4.46 -9.21
CA LEU A 250 14.12 3.27 -8.44
C LEU A 250 15.21 2.42 -9.12
N SER A 251 16.06 3.01 -9.95
CA SER A 251 16.97 2.30 -10.87
C SER A 251 17.92 1.30 -10.18
N PHE A 252 18.38 1.59 -8.95
CA PHE A 252 19.25 0.68 -8.21
C PHE A 252 18.51 -0.54 -7.61
N GLN A 253 17.18 -0.45 -7.51
CA GLN A 253 16.31 -1.43 -6.86
C GLN A 253 15.71 -2.42 -7.85
N THR A 254 15.71 -2.09 -9.15
CA THR A 254 15.07 -2.91 -10.21
C THR A 254 15.71 -4.28 -10.42
N SER A 255 16.94 -4.48 -9.91
CA SER A 255 17.62 -5.77 -9.98
C SER A 255 17.14 -6.81 -8.95
N PHE A 256 16.21 -6.45 -8.06
CA PHE A 256 15.88 -7.24 -6.87
C PHE A 256 14.49 -7.87 -6.85
N GLY A 257 13.63 -7.66 -7.85
CA GLY A 257 12.32 -8.28 -7.85
C GLY A 257 11.46 -7.96 -9.06
N ALA A 258 10.27 -8.56 -9.10
CA ALA A 258 9.24 -8.22 -10.07
C ALA A 258 8.27 -7.19 -9.44
N PRO A 259 7.77 -6.22 -10.22
CA PRO A 259 6.75 -5.31 -9.73
C PRO A 259 5.48 -6.09 -9.33
N TYR A 260 4.93 -5.76 -8.16
CA TYR A 260 3.70 -6.34 -7.64
C TYR A 260 2.71 -5.21 -7.33
N GLY A 261 1.56 -5.23 -7.99
CA GLY A 261 0.52 -4.20 -7.85
C GLY A 261 -0.58 -4.34 -8.88
N ASN A 262 -1.50 -3.40 -8.90
CA ASN A 262 -2.52 -3.31 -9.92
C ASN A 262 -1.87 -2.98 -11.27
N ALA A 263 -2.31 -3.64 -12.35
CA ALA A 263 -1.77 -3.44 -13.70
C ALA A 263 -1.81 -1.97 -14.19
N TRP A 264 -2.62 -1.15 -13.55
CA TRP A 264 -2.82 0.25 -13.86
C TRP A 264 -2.05 1.22 -12.95
N ASP A 265 -1.24 0.74 -12.00
CA ASP A 265 -0.36 1.56 -11.16
C ASP A 265 0.82 2.11 -12.01
N LYS A 266 0.49 3.00 -12.96
CA LYS A 266 1.42 3.56 -13.95
C LYS A 266 1.82 5.00 -13.70
N GLY A 267 1.40 5.58 -12.55
CA GLY A 267 1.77 6.92 -12.16
C GLY A 267 1.01 8.02 -12.91
N ASP A 268 -0.13 7.71 -13.51
CA ASP A 268 -0.91 8.71 -14.28
C ASP A 268 -1.19 9.96 -13.42
N GLY A 269 -1.64 9.81 -12.17
CA GLY A 269 -1.90 10.94 -11.27
C GLY A 269 -0.66 11.76 -10.92
N ILE A 270 0.48 11.09 -10.72
CA ILE A 270 1.77 11.76 -10.45
C ILE A 270 2.19 12.59 -11.68
N GLN A 271 2.09 12.02 -12.87
CA GLN A 271 2.44 12.70 -14.11
C GLN A 271 1.52 13.89 -14.41
N ILE A 272 0.22 13.78 -14.10
CA ILE A 272 -0.74 14.90 -14.18
C ILE A 272 -0.31 16.03 -13.25
N GLY A 273 0.05 15.71 -11.99
CA GLY A 273 0.56 16.71 -11.06
C GLY A 273 1.83 17.40 -11.55
N LEU A 274 2.80 16.62 -12.05
CA LEU A 274 4.05 17.15 -12.60
C LEU A 274 3.80 18.08 -13.81
N ALA A 275 2.84 17.75 -14.68
CA ALA A 275 2.47 18.59 -15.82
C ALA A 275 1.90 19.96 -15.38
N MET A 276 1.41 20.05 -14.13
CA MET A 276 0.95 21.30 -13.49
C MET A 276 1.99 21.90 -12.53
N ASN A 277 3.28 21.58 -12.71
CA ASN A 277 4.39 22.05 -11.88
C ASN A 277 4.29 21.66 -10.39
N ALA A 278 3.57 20.60 -10.04
CA ALA A 278 3.59 20.07 -8.69
C ALA A 278 4.96 19.45 -8.36
N ASN A 279 5.39 19.58 -7.11
CA ASN A 279 6.58 18.92 -6.62
C ASN A 279 6.31 17.46 -6.27
N VAL A 280 7.32 16.61 -6.45
CA VAL A 280 7.33 15.22 -6.00
C VAL A 280 8.40 15.04 -4.94
N ILE A 281 8.10 14.21 -3.94
CA ILE A 281 9.01 13.84 -2.86
C ILE A 281 9.04 12.34 -2.70
N ASN A 282 10.14 11.79 -2.16
CA ASN A 282 10.30 10.38 -1.83
C ASN A 282 10.04 9.43 -3.03
N MET A 283 10.36 9.87 -4.24
CA MET A 283 10.15 9.07 -5.44
C MET A 283 11.10 7.87 -5.53
N ASP A 284 12.15 7.86 -4.75
CA ASP A 284 13.13 6.79 -4.58
C ASP A 284 12.75 5.78 -3.49
N GLU A 285 11.63 5.99 -2.79
CA GLU A 285 11.11 5.08 -1.78
C GLU A 285 10.08 4.12 -2.37
N ALA A 286 10.18 2.84 -2.01
CA ALA A 286 9.23 1.80 -2.41
C ALA A 286 9.10 0.75 -1.32
N PHE A 287 7.98 0.05 -1.32
CA PHE A 287 7.79 -1.12 -0.49
C PHE A 287 8.41 -2.33 -1.18
N PHE A 288 9.35 -2.96 -0.50
CA PHE A 288 9.95 -4.23 -0.90
C PHE A 288 9.51 -5.31 0.07
N GLY A 289 9.18 -6.50 -0.40
CA GLY A 289 8.73 -7.58 0.44
C GLY A 289 9.30 -8.93 0.00
N VAL A 290 10.16 -9.54 0.82
CA VAL A 290 10.46 -10.97 0.78
C VAL A 290 9.59 -11.65 1.82
N TYR A 291 8.62 -12.39 1.35
CA TYR A 291 7.76 -13.19 2.21
C TYR A 291 8.46 -14.53 2.48
N PHE A 292 9.07 -14.66 3.66
CA PHE A 292 9.70 -15.91 4.07
C PHE A 292 8.92 -16.63 5.19
N TYR A 293 7.90 -15.98 5.74
CA TYR A 293 6.95 -16.58 6.68
C TYR A 293 5.52 -16.13 6.32
N PRO A 294 4.45 -16.84 6.63
CA PRO A 294 4.33 -17.88 7.65
C PRO A 294 5.04 -19.20 7.26
N PRO A 295 5.29 -20.13 8.24
CA PRO A 295 4.90 -20.02 9.65
C PRO A 295 5.90 -19.20 10.48
N GLU A 296 5.46 -18.70 11.65
CA GLU A 296 6.28 -17.90 12.58
C GLU A 296 7.62 -18.57 12.94
N SER A 297 7.64 -19.89 13.03
CA SER A 297 8.86 -20.65 13.34
C SER A 297 10.01 -20.37 12.37
N LEU A 298 9.74 -19.87 11.17
CA LEU A 298 10.76 -19.45 10.22
C LEU A 298 11.54 -18.21 10.70
N THR A 299 10.98 -17.40 11.58
CA THR A 299 11.69 -16.24 12.17
C THR A 299 12.73 -16.62 13.22
N TYR A 300 12.78 -17.91 13.63
CA TYR A 300 13.74 -18.42 14.62
C TYR A 300 15.12 -18.81 14.01
N GLY A 301 15.30 -18.57 12.72
CA GLY A 301 16.57 -18.75 12.03
C GLY A 301 17.49 -17.55 12.18
N ILE A 302 18.57 -17.51 11.40
CA ILE A 302 19.54 -16.41 11.32
C ILE A 302 19.78 -16.05 9.87
N PHE A 303 19.66 -14.77 9.53
CA PHE A 303 20.05 -14.25 8.22
C PHE A 303 21.52 -13.83 8.21
N VAL A 304 22.29 -14.42 7.31
CA VAL A 304 23.69 -14.03 7.08
C VAL A 304 23.90 -13.63 5.62
N ASN A 305 24.79 -12.64 5.42
CA ASN A 305 25.23 -12.25 4.09
C ASN A 305 26.24 -13.25 3.50
N SER A 306 26.76 -12.97 2.30
CA SER A 306 27.77 -13.82 1.62
C SER A 306 29.06 -13.99 2.43
N ASP A 307 29.36 -13.08 3.35
CA ASP A 307 30.57 -13.10 4.17
C ASP A 307 30.32 -13.78 5.53
N GLY A 308 29.12 -14.34 5.73
CA GLY A 308 28.73 -15.03 6.98
C GLY A 308 28.32 -14.08 8.11
N ASN A 309 28.18 -12.79 7.86
CA ASN A 309 27.80 -11.81 8.87
C ASN A 309 26.27 -11.68 8.96
N ARG A 310 25.72 -11.76 10.18
CA ARG A 310 24.33 -11.42 10.48
C ARG A 310 24.12 -9.93 10.19
N PHE A 311 23.02 -9.53 9.58
CA PHE A 311 22.82 -8.16 9.13
C PHE A 311 21.50 -7.52 9.57
N VAL A 312 20.56 -8.30 10.09
CA VAL A 312 19.25 -7.84 10.53
C VAL A 312 18.68 -8.76 11.62
N ASN A 313 17.75 -8.28 12.43
CA ASN A 313 16.95 -9.12 13.30
C ASN A 313 15.89 -9.85 12.46
N GLU A 314 15.83 -11.16 12.56
CA GLU A 314 14.96 -12.03 11.76
C GLU A 314 13.48 -11.89 12.10
N ASP A 315 13.19 -11.37 13.28
CA ASP A 315 11.85 -11.01 13.71
C ASP A 315 11.43 -9.59 13.28
N SER A 316 12.23 -8.89 12.48
CA SER A 316 11.86 -7.61 11.89
C SER A 316 10.75 -7.78 10.85
N TYR A 317 9.99 -6.71 10.63
CA TYR A 317 9.02 -6.64 9.54
C TYR A 317 9.70 -6.92 8.19
N GLY A 318 9.05 -7.72 7.31
CA GLY A 318 9.67 -8.19 6.08
C GLY A 318 10.25 -7.06 5.22
N ALA A 319 9.51 -5.96 5.02
CA ALA A 319 10.00 -4.83 4.25
C ALA A 319 11.26 -4.17 4.85
N ARG A 320 11.43 -4.21 6.18
CA ARG A 320 12.66 -3.72 6.82
C ARG A 320 13.85 -4.63 6.50
N ILE A 321 13.65 -5.94 6.52
CA ILE A 321 14.70 -6.91 6.17
C ILE A 321 15.21 -6.63 4.76
N ASP A 322 14.30 -6.42 3.82
CA ASP A 322 14.62 -6.15 2.44
C ASP A 322 15.29 -4.79 2.24
N THR A 323 14.76 -3.74 2.87
CA THR A 323 15.35 -2.41 2.83
C THR A 323 16.80 -2.43 3.33
N ILE A 324 17.07 -3.14 4.44
CA ILE A 324 18.44 -3.30 4.95
C ILE A 324 19.31 -4.08 3.98
N ALA A 325 18.79 -5.16 3.40
CA ALA A 325 19.52 -5.96 2.43
C ALA A 325 19.87 -5.14 1.18
N LEU A 326 18.93 -4.32 0.69
CA LEU A 326 19.13 -3.41 -0.44
C LEU A 326 20.17 -2.34 -0.13
N ASN A 327 20.04 -1.62 0.98
CA ASN A 327 20.95 -0.55 1.40
C ASN A 327 22.38 -1.07 1.60
N LYS A 328 22.53 -2.29 2.11
CA LYS A 328 23.84 -2.96 2.25
C LYS A 328 24.30 -3.66 0.96
N LYS A 329 23.55 -3.53 -0.14
CA LYS A 329 23.83 -4.18 -1.44
C LYS A 329 24.01 -5.71 -1.34
N ILE A 330 23.25 -6.33 -0.43
CA ILE A 330 23.27 -7.77 -0.19
C ILE A 330 22.47 -8.45 -1.30
N LYS A 331 23.15 -8.94 -2.33
CA LYS A 331 22.50 -9.63 -3.49
C LYS A 331 22.07 -11.07 -3.17
N LYS A 332 22.61 -11.66 -2.14
CA LYS A 332 22.32 -13.02 -1.68
C LYS A 332 22.45 -13.08 -0.18
N PHE A 333 21.52 -13.70 0.49
CA PHE A 333 21.65 -14.04 1.89
C PHE A 333 21.28 -15.49 2.11
N ILE A 334 21.83 -16.07 3.16
CA ILE A 334 21.63 -17.46 3.56
C ILE A 334 20.82 -17.43 4.84
N TRP A 335 19.79 -18.21 4.86
CA TRP A 335 19.02 -18.44 6.06
C TRP A 335 19.43 -19.73 6.71
N LEU A 336 19.89 -19.67 7.96
CA LEU A 336 20.34 -20.79 8.76
C LEU A 336 19.24 -21.14 9.75
N PHE A 337 18.65 -22.33 9.60
CA PHE A 337 17.58 -22.80 10.44
C PHE A 337 17.98 -24.10 11.15
N LYS A 338 17.73 -24.19 12.46
CA LYS A 338 17.97 -25.39 13.24
C LYS A 338 16.67 -26.18 13.40
N MET A 339 16.56 -27.34 12.78
CA MET A 339 15.43 -28.25 13.02
C MET A 339 15.56 -28.92 14.40
N ARG A 340 14.47 -28.86 15.19
CA ARG A 340 14.42 -29.50 16.52
C ARG A 340 14.56 -31.06 16.49
N THR A 341 14.25 -31.69 15.35
CA THR A 341 14.18 -33.14 15.19
C THR A 341 15.47 -33.84 14.73
N LEU A 342 16.46 -33.03 14.28
CA LEU A 342 17.74 -33.60 13.83
C LEU A 342 18.86 -32.95 14.64
N SER A 343 19.38 -33.66 15.61
CA SER A 343 20.53 -33.23 16.39
C SER A 343 21.68 -32.85 15.44
N HIS A 344 22.03 -31.55 15.42
CA HIS A 344 23.21 -30.99 14.74
C HIS A 344 23.12 -30.69 13.23
N GLN A 345 21.95 -30.74 12.59
CA GLN A 345 21.86 -30.34 11.18
C GLN A 345 21.23 -28.97 11.01
N PHE A 346 21.91 -28.10 10.25
CA PHE A 346 21.38 -26.81 9.77
C PHE A 346 20.86 -26.99 8.34
N ILE A 347 19.64 -26.54 8.07
CA ILE A 347 19.15 -26.40 6.71
C ILE A 347 19.63 -25.07 6.16
N LEU A 348 20.43 -25.13 5.11
CA LEU A 348 20.85 -23.98 4.32
C LEU A 348 19.80 -23.72 3.25
N ILE A 349 18.98 -22.69 3.42
CA ILE A 349 18.12 -22.19 2.36
C ILE A 349 18.80 -21.00 1.73
N ASN A 350 19.32 -21.19 0.51
CA ASN A 350 19.86 -20.09 -0.29
C ASN A 350 18.70 -19.30 -0.88
N PHE A 351 18.39 -18.14 -0.31
CA PHE A 351 17.57 -17.16 -0.96
C PHE A 351 18.44 -16.42 -1.99
N ARG A 352 18.31 -16.77 -3.25
CA ARG A 352 18.63 -15.86 -4.33
C ARG A 352 17.42 -14.95 -4.46
N PHE A 353 17.60 -13.63 -4.48
CA PHE A 353 16.61 -12.76 -5.08
C PHE A 353 16.36 -13.27 -6.51
N TRP A 354 15.25 -13.96 -6.70
CA TRP A 354 14.89 -14.50 -8.00
C TRP A 354 14.50 -13.30 -8.86
N LEU A 355 15.41 -12.90 -9.73
CA LEU A 355 15.04 -12.22 -10.96
C LEU A 355 14.10 -13.17 -11.69
N LEU A 356 12.81 -12.90 -11.65
CA LEU A 356 11.85 -13.48 -12.58
C LEU A 356 12.19 -12.90 -13.96
N GLN A 357 13.17 -13.52 -14.62
CA GLN A 357 13.25 -13.41 -16.07
C GLN A 357 11.91 -13.86 -16.61
N LYS A 358 11.41 -13.13 -17.64
CA LYS A 358 10.14 -13.34 -18.35
C LYS A 358 9.71 -14.80 -18.37
N PRO A 359 8.43 -15.11 -18.16
CA PRO A 359 7.94 -16.48 -18.10
C PRO A 359 8.09 -17.16 -19.44
N SER A 360 9.20 -17.86 -19.65
CA SER A 360 9.31 -18.85 -20.69
C SER A 360 9.24 -20.22 -20.04
N ARG A 361 8.05 -20.82 -20.12
CA ARG A 361 7.72 -22.23 -19.90
C ARG A 361 7.61 -22.71 -18.43
N SER A 362 6.40 -22.94 -18.03
CA SER A 362 5.89 -23.52 -16.77
C SER A 362 6.37 -24.96 -16.45
N SER A 363 7.35 -25.52 -17.14
CA SER A 363 7.86 -26.87 -16.89
C SER A 363 9.10 -26.94 -16.01
N LYS A 364 9.85 -25.83 -15.85
CA LYS A 364 11.11 -25.84 -15.08
C LYS A 364 10.93 -25.70 -13.58
N LEU A 365 9.89 -24.98 -13.14
CA LEU A 365 9.62 -24.74 -11.71
C LEU A 365 9.29 -26.04 -10.96
N ARG A 366 8.63 -27.01 -11.61
CA ARG A 366 8.35 -28.32 -11.03
C ARG A 366 9.56 -29.28 -10.96
N GLN A 367 10.59 -29.03 -11.76
CA GLN A 367 11.81 -29.84 -11.75
C GLN A 367 12.82 -29.38 -10.69
N ASP A 368 12.89 -28.06 -10.43
CA ASP A 368 13.83 -27.50 -9.45
C ASP A 368 13.39 -27.76 -8.01
N LEU A 369 12.08 -27.81 -7.73
CA LEU A 369 11.55 -28.24 -6.42
C LEU A 369 11.81 -29.74 -6.13
N LYS A 370 12.10 -30.55 -7.14
CA LYS A 370 12.50 -31.98 -6.94
C LYS A 370 14.00 -32.16 -6.73
N ARG A 371 14.82 -31.12 -6.78
CA ARG A 371 16.28 -31.18 -6.57
C ARG A 371 16.75 -30.66 -5.21
N VAL A 372 15.92 -30.72 -4.19
CA VAL A 372 16.41 -30.71 -2.81
C VAL A 372 17.02 -32.08 -2.53
N ARG A 373 18.25 -32.27 -2.99
CA ARG A 373 19.03 -33.47 -2.58
C ARG A 373 19.55 -33.21 -1.18
N TYR A 374 19.13 -34.08 -0.28
CA TYR A 374 19.78 -34.31 1.02
C TYR A 374 21.23 -34.69 0.75
N HIS A 375 22.19 -33.85 1.10
CA HIS A 375 23.56 -34.34 1.28
C HIS A 375 23.66 -34.89 2.70
N GLN A 376 23.61 -36.19 2.84
CA GLN A 376 24.16 -36.90 3.98
C GLN A 376 25.69 -36.89 3.83
N GLN A 377 26.38 -36.26 4.76
CA GLN A 377 27.71 -36.61 5.24
C GLN A 377 27.73 -36.43 6.74
#